data_fbccb7fddc74dec62b0ff941cb6430c2
#
_entry.id   fbccb7fddc74dec62b0ff941cb6430c2
#
_cell.length_a   1.000
_cell.length_b   1.000
_cell.length_c   1.000
_cell.angle_alpha   90.00
_cell.angle_beta   90.00
_cell.angle_gamma   90.00
#
_symmetry.space_group_name_H-M   'P 1'
#
loop_
_entity.id
_entity.type
_entity.pdbx_description
1 polymer ?
#
loop_
_entity_poly.entity_id
_entity_poly.type
_entity_poly.pdbx_seq_one_letter_code
_entity_poly.pdbx_strand_id
1 'polypeptide(L)'
;MPWSVQAGAIEQLHQFLQSTKTLKAEFAQTVIAKNGRKPQQSSGQVAISRPGKLRWDIQKPYPQLVVGDGEKIWIYDPELKQVTVRKAGQAIGGSPAALLAGNNELEKNFNLSEAGESEGFNWVEAIAKADDSGFEKIRLGLVGSDLRAMELYDNFGQTTLIRFSRLERNATLPAATFKFTPPAGVDVVGE
;
A
#
# COMPACT_ATOMS: atom_id res chain seq x y z
N MET A 1 13.82 -18.95 33.65
CA MET A 1 13.42 -18.85 32.23
C MET A 1 12.96 -17.42 31.99
N PRO A 2 13.69 -16.61 31.23
CA PRO A 2 13.16 -15.29 30.89
C PRO A 2 11.99 -15.48 29.91
N TRP A 3 10.85 -14.98 30.29
CA TRP A 3 9.71 -14.88 29.40
C TRP A 3 10.05 -13.82 28.36
N SER A 4 10.32 -14.22 27.12
CA SER A 4 10.39 -13.28 26.01
C SER A 4 9.00 -12.67 25.86
N VAL A 5 8.82 -11.47 26.34
CA VAL A 5 7.65 -10.67 25.99
C VAL A 5 7.79 -10.38 24.50
N GLN A 6 7.04 -11.12 23.69
CA GLN A 6 6.98 -10.87 22.27
C GLN A 6 6.32 -9.50 22.07
N ALA A 7 6.98 -8.62 21.31
CA ALA A 7 6.43 -7.30 21.02
C ALA A 7 5.05 -7.44 20.37
N GLY A 8 4.08 -6.63 20.79
CA GLY A 8 2.75 -6.60 20.19
C GLY A 8 2.81 -6.14 18.72
N ALA A 9 1.75 -6.39 17.97
CA ALA A 9 1.69 -6.09 16.55
C ALA A 9 1.86 -4.59 16.27
N ILE A 10 1.30 -3.72 17.11
CA ILE A 10 1.46 -2.25 16.99
C ILE A 10 2.93 -1.87 17.16
N GLU A 11 3.62 -2.45 18.14
CA GLU A 11 5.05 -2.19 18.36
C GLU A 11 5.88 -2.68 17.15
N GLN A 12 5.57 -3.85 16.62
CA GLN A 12 6.21 -4.39 15.41
C GLN A 12 5.98 -3.48 14.20
N LEU A 13 4.77 -2.94 14.04
CA LEU A 13 4.44 -1.97 12.99
C LEU A 13 5.26 -0.68 13.15
N HIS A 14 5.36 -0.15 14.36
CA HIS A 14 6.17 1.04 14.62
C HIS A 14 7.64 0.80 14.29
N GLN A 15 8.19 -0.34 14.70
CA GLN A 15 9.56 -0.71 14.37
C GLN A 15 9.78 -0.81 12.86
N PHE A 16 8.84 -1.41 12.12
CA PHE A 16 8.89 -1.46 10.67
C PHE A 16 8.90 -0.07 10.05
N LEU A 17 7.96 0.80 10.45
CA LEU A 17 7.84 2.14 9.90
C LEU A 17 9.05 3.03 10.24
N GLN A 18 9.59 2.94 11.44
CA GLN A 18 10.75 3.73 11.88
C GLN A 18 12.05 3.29 11.23
N SER A 19 12.24 1.99 11.04
CA SER A 19 13.48 1.42 10.52
C SER A 19 13.52 1.31 8.99
N THR A 20 12.40 1.53 8.30
CA THR A 20 12.29 1.35 6.85
C THR A 20 12.25 2.71 6.15
N LYS A 21 13.33 3.08 5.47
CA LYS A 21 13.39 4.26 4.59
C LYS A 21 12.97 3.92 3.19
N THR A 22 13.45 2.80 2.68
CA THR A 22 13.09 2.26 1.37
C THR A 22 12.59 0.84 1.51
N LEU A 23 11.70 0.45 0.63
CA LEU A 23 11.12 -0.88 0.57
C LEU A 23 10.98 -1.30 -0.89
N LYS A 24 11.33 -2.54 -1.17
CA LYS A 24 11.06 -3.20 -2.43
C LYS A 24 10.48 -4.57 -2.15
N ALA A 25 9.41 -4.95 -2.84
CA ALA A 25 8.78 -6.26 -2.68
C ALA A 25 8.02 -6.67 -3.95
N GLU A 26 7.72 -7.94 -4.04
CA GLU A 26 6.68 -8.46 -4.91
C GLU A 26 5.36 -8.52 -4.14
N PHE A 27 4.24 -8.39 -4.83
CA PHE A 27 2.93 -8.55 -4.21
C PHE A 27 2.00 -9.43 -5.05
N ALA A 28 1.12 -10.12 -4.36
CA ALA A 28 -0.07 -10.76 -4.91
C ALA A 28 -1.30 -10.10 -4.27
N GLN A 29 -2.25 -9.71 -5.10
CA GLN A 29 -3.44 -8.97 -4.69
C GLN A 29 -4.70 -9.71 -5.13
N THR A 30 -5.70 -9.76 -4.25
CA THR A 30 -7.05 -10.25 -4.57
C THR A 30 -8.05 -9.18 -4.19
N VAL A 31 -8.88 -8.78 -5.15
CA VAL A 31 -9.97 -7.82 -4.94
C VAL A 31 -11.30 -8.56 -4.93
N ILE A 32 -12.05 -8.43 -3.86
CA ILE A 32 -13.33 -9.07 -3.62
C ILE A 32 -14.42 -8.00 -3.54
N ALA A 33 -15.34 -8.00 -4.49
CA ALA A 33 -16.46 -7.08 -4.49
C ALA A 33 -17.67 -7.67 -3.76
N LYS A 34 -18.42 -6.85 -3.04
CA LYS A 34 -19.60 -7.27 -2.27
C LYS A 34 -20.75 -7.83 -3.14
N ASN A 35 -20.74 -7.54 -4.44
CA ASN A 35 -21.84 -7.88 -5.36
C ASN A 35 -21.78 -9.29 -5.96
N GLY A 36 -21.00 -10.21 -5.38
CA GLY A 36 -20.89 -11.59 -5.83
C GLY A 36 -20.11 -11.81 -7.13
N ARG A 37 -19.42 -10.79 -7.64
CA ARG A 37 -18.48 -10.95 -8.77
C ARG A 37 -17.32 -11.84 -8.36
N LYS A 38 -16.76 -12.55 -9.34
CA LYS A 38 -15.55 -13.35 -9.11
C LYS A 38 -14.43 -12.47 -8.58
N PRO A 39 -13.68 -12.94 -7.57
CA PRO A 39 -12.49 -12.24 -7.10
C PRO A 39 -11.50 -11.99 -8.24
N GLN A 40 -10.95 -10.78 -8.31
CA GLN A 40 -9.95 -10.41 -9.29
C GLN A 40 -8.56 -10.55 -8.66
N GLN A 41 -7.70 -11.32 -9.31
CA GLN A 41 -6.32 -11.52 -8.87
C GLN A 41 -5.37 -10.74 -9.75
N SER A 42 -4.39 -10.10 -9.13
CA SER A 42 -3.31 -9.39 -9.80
C SER A 42 -2.01 -9.56 -9.03
N SER A 43 -0.91 -9.31 -9.70
CA SER A 43 0.41 -9.37 -9.09
C SER A 43 1.37 -8.39 -9.75
N GLY A 44 2.41 -8.03 -9.03
CA GLY A 44 3.40 -7.11 -9.52
C GLY A 44 4.48 -6.80 -8.50
N GLN A 45 5.03 -5.60 -8.60
CA GLN A 45 6.12 -5.13 -7.76
C GLN A 45 5.77 -3.79 -7.12
N VAL A 46 6.29 -3.59 -5.93
CA VAL A 46 6.18 -2.32 -5.20
C VAL A 46 7.57 -1.82 -4.82
N ALA A 47 7.76 -0.52 -4.94
CA ALA A 47 8.91 0.18 -4.39
C ALA A 47 8.42 1.43 -3.65
N ILE A 48 9.01 1.71 -2.50
CA ILE A 48 8.68 2.85 -1.66
C ILE A 48 9.96 3.51 -1.20
N SER A 49 10.00 4.83 -1.26
CA SER A 49 11.03 5.64 -0.63
C SER A 49 10.34 6.71 0.22
N ARG A 50 10.42 6.55 1.53
CA ARG A 50 9.78 7.45 2.48
C ARG A 50 10.60 8.74 2.67
N PRO A 51 9.94 9.90 2.80
CA PRO A 51 8.50 10.10 2.69
C PRO A 51 8.01 10.29 1.25
N GLY A 52 6.82 9.81 0.95
CA GLY A 52 5.99 10.25 -0.17
C GLY A 52 6.29 9.69 -1.56
N LYS A 53 7.36 8.93 -1.76
CA LYS A 53 7.69 8.34 -3.06
C LYS A 53 7.28 6.88 -3.11
N LEU A 54 6.59 6.52 -4.19
CA LEU A 54 6.11 5.15 -4.38
C LEU A 54 6.08 4.76 -5.86
N ARG A 55 6.16 3.46 -6.10
CA ARG A 55 5.90 2.83 -7.38
C ARG A 55 5.13 1.54 -7.12
N TRP A 56 3.91 1.46 -7.60
CA TRP A 56 3.06 0.29 -7.53
C TRP A 56 2.81 -0.19 -8.94
N ASP A 57 3.46 -1.28 -9.32
CA ASP A 57 3.49 -1.77 -10.69
C ASP A 57 2.73 -3.10 -10.77
N ILE A 58 1.48 -3.06 -11.18
CA ILE A 58 0.68 -4.25 -11.48
C ILE A 58 1.12 -4.75 -12.85
N GLN A 59 1.62 -5.98 -12.90
CA GLN A 59 2.17 -6.58 -14.11
C GLN A 59 1.22 -7.61 -14.73
N LYS A 60 0.40 -8.28 -13.90
CA LYS A 60 -0.51 -9.33 -14.33
C LYS A 60 -1.86 -9.21 -13.63
N PRO A 61 -2.98 -9.57 -14.29
CA PRO A 61 -3.09 -9.91 -15.70
C PRO A 61 -3.10 -8.67 -16.61
N TYR A 62 -3.53 -7.52 -16.08
CA TYR A 62 -3.66 -6.25 -16.82
C TYR A 62 -2.69 -5.23 -16.23
N PRO A 63 -1.71 -4.76 -16.99
CA PRO A 63 -0.74 -3.79 -16.50
C PRO A 63 -1.39 -2.49 -16.05
N GLN A 64 -1.00 -2.01 -14.88
CA GLN A 64 -1.35 -0.68 -14.37
C GLN A 64 -0.20 -0.17 -13.50
N LEU A 65 0.16 1.08 -13.65
CA LEU A 65 1.27 1.67 -12.92
C LEU A 65 0.82 2.88 -12.12
N VAL A 66 1.16 2.91 -10.84
CA VAL A 66 1.01 4.08 -9.98
C VAL A 66 2.39 4.54 -9.55
N VAL A 67 2.71 5.81 -9.81
CA VAL A 67 3.98 6.43 -9.38
C VAL A 67 3.69 7.69 -8.60
N GLY A 68 4.25 7.78 -7.40
CA GLY A 68 4.29 9.01 -6.61
C GLY A 68 5.71 9.54 -6.55
N ASP A 69 5.91 10.80 -6.94
CA ASP A 69 7.21 11.46 -6.94
C ASP A 69 7.46 12.33 -5.69
N GLY A 70 6.49 12.36 -4.78
CA GLY A 70 6.48 13.20 -3.58
C GLY A 70 5.58 14.44 -3.71
N GLU A 71 5.29 14.89 -4.92
CA GLU A 71 4.42 16.04 -5.21
C GLU A 71 3.12 15.62 -5.90
N LYS A 72 3.22 14.69 -6.85
CA LYS A 72 2.11 14.19 -7.66
C LYS A 72 2.05 12.68 -7.60
N ILE A 73 0.86 12.15 -7.84
CA ILE A 73 0.60 10.74 -8.09
C ILE A 73 0.08 10.58 -9.51
N TRP A 74 0.75 9.72 -10.27
CA TRP A 74 0.47 9.36 -11.64
C TRP A 74 -0.13 7.96 -11.66
N ILE A 75 -1.29 7.80 -12.25
CA ILE A 75 -1.95 6.51 -12.46
C ILE A 75 -2.02 6.28 -13.95
N TYR A 76 -1.26 5.31 -14.44
CA TYR A 76 -1.17 4.98 -15.85
C TYR A 76 -1.84 3.65 -16.15
N ASP A 77 -2.79 3.68 -17.04
CA ASP A 77 -3.45 2.51 -17.62
C ASP A 77 -3.04 2.37 -19.09
N PRO A 78 -2.16 1.40 -19.42
CA PRO A 78 -1.68 1.21 -20.79
C PRO A 78 -2.77 0.74 -21.75
N GLU A 79 -3.76 -0.03 -21.30
CA GLU A 79 -4.84 -0.54 -22.16
C GLU A 79 -5.78 0.57 -22.56
N LEU A 80 -6.10 1.47 -21.64
CA LEU A 80 -6.92 2.64 -21.91
C LEU A 80 -6.12 3.79 -22.54
N LYS A 81 -4.80 3.70 -22.59
CA LYS A 81 -3.89 4.77 -22.99
C LYS A 81 -4.18 6.07 -22.24
N GLN A 82 -4.39 5.96 -20.95
CA GLN A 82 -4.78 7.09 -20.09
C GLN A 82 -3.86 7.22 -18.89
N VAL A 83 -3.51 8.45 -18.56
CA VAL A 83 -2.80 8.83 -17.34
C VAL A 83 -3.69 9.76 -16.53
N THR A 84 -3.91 9.43 -15.27
CA THR A 84 -4.55 10.33 -14.31
C THR A 84 -3.49 10.91 -13.39
N VAL A 85 -3.49 12.22 -13.20
CA VAL A 85 -2.57 12.95 -12.33
C VAL A 85 -3.35 13.55 -11.17
N ARG A 86 -2.83 13.42 -9.95
CA ARG A 86 -3.39 14.02 -8.73
C ARG A 86 -2.29 14.58 -7.86
N LYS A 87 -2.59 15.59 -7.05
CA LYS A 87 -1.68 16.06 -6.00
C LYS A 87 -1.54 14.99 -4.91
N ALA A 88 -0.34 14.80 -4.40
CA ALA A 88 -0.03 13.73 -3.44
C ALA A 88 -0.93 13.77 -2.19
N GLY A 89 -1.25 14.95 -1.65
CA GLY A 89 -2.11 15.09 -0.46
C GLY A 89 -3.58 14.71 -0.66
N GLN A 90 -4.06 14.63 -1.89
CA GLN A 90 -5.45 14.29 -2.22
C GLN A 90 -5.63 12.80 -2.57
N ALA A 91 -4.53 12.07 -2.75
CA ALA A 91 -4.55 10.75 -3.35
C ALA A 91 -4.44 9.61 -2.34
N ILE A 92 -4.39 9.88 -1.04
CA ILE A 92 -4.27 8.87 0.02
C ILE A 92 -5.45 7.88 -0.01
N GLY A 93 -6.61 8.33 -0.50
CA GLY A 93 -7.84 7.55 -0.53
C GLY A 93 -7.92 6.39 -1.51
N GLY A 94 -6.85 5.97 -2.19
CA GLY A 94 -7.01 4.97 -3.23
C GLY A 94 -5.87 3.97 -3.43
N SER A 95 -4.69 4.20 -2.86
CA SER A 95 -3.54 3.32 -3.07
C SER A 95 -3.00 2.74 -1.76
N PRO A 96 -2.90 1.41 -1.64
CA PRO A 96 -2.23 0.79 -0.48
C PRO A 96 -0.79 1.27 -0.28
N ALA A 97 -0.09 1.54 -1.37
CA ALA A 97 1.29 2.02 -1.32
C ALA A 97 1.39 3.44 -0.75
N ALA A 98 0.40 4.30 -0.98
CA ALA A 98 0.38 5.66 -0.45
C ALA A 98 0.32 5.69 1.08
N LEU A 99 -0.39 4.74 1.68
CA LEU A 99 -0.44 4.58 3.15
C LEU A 99 0.93 4.24 3.74
N LEU A 100 1.69 3.41 3.04
CA LEU A 100 3.02 2.98 3.49
C LEU A 100 4.11 4.02 3.19
N ALA A 101 3.93 4.82 2.14
CA ALA A 101 4.88 5.86 1.74
C ALA A 101 4.74 7.14 2.56
N GLY A 102 3.60 7.39 3.19
CA GLY A 102 3.32 8.57 3.98
C GLY A 102 4.14 8.67 5.28
N ASN A 103 4.19 9.86 5.83
CA ASN A 103 4.85 10.17 7.10
C ASN A 103 3.81 10.09 8.23
N ASN A 104 3.71 8.94 8.89
CA ASN A 104 2.75 8.68 9.98
C ASN A 104 1.27 8.88 9.60
N GLU A 105 0.95 8.77 8.34
CA GLU A 105 -0.43 8.95 7.84
C GLU A 105 -1.41 7.95 8.44
N LEU A 106 -0.90 6.76 8.76
CA LEU A 106 -1.72 5.71 9.35
C LEU A 106 -2.28 6.15 10.72
N GLU A 107 -1.42 6.62 11.63
CA GLU A 107 -1.84 7.02 12.97
C GLU A 107 -2.61 8.33 12.99
N LYS A 108 -2.35 9.22 12.04
CA LYS A 108 -3.12 10.46 11.91
C LYS A 108 -4.57 10.21 11.53
N ASN A 109 -4.81 9.26 10.65
CA ASN A 109 -6.10 9.04 10.02
C ASN A 109 -6.85 7.82 10.56
N PHE A 110 -6.18 6.94 11.31
CA PHE A 110 -6.74 5.69 11.82
C PHE A 110 -6.45 5.50 13.31
N ASN A 111 -7.39 4.87 13.99
CA ASN A 111 -7.19 4.35 15.34
C ASN A 111 -6.67 2.92 15.26
N LEU A 112 -5.50 2.65 15.85
CA LEU A 112 -4.86 1.34 15.83
C LEU A 112 -5.26 0.50 17.03
N SER A 113 -5.45 -0.80 16.82
CA SER A 113 -5.65 -1.79 17.88
C SER A 113 -4.98 -3.11 17.52
N GLU A 114 -4.62 -3.87 18.57
CA GLU A 114 -4.11 -5.23 18.41
C GLU A 114 -5.25 -6.16 17.95
N ALA A 115 -5.02 -6.95 16.91
CA ALA A 115 -6.02 -7.86 16.36
C ALA A 115 -5.65 -9.35 16.49
N GLY A 116 -4.57 -9.65 17.23
CA GLY A 116 -4.14 -11.01 17.53
C GLY A 116 -3.41 -11.70 16.38
N GLU A 117 -3.06 -12.96 16.63
CA GLU A 117 -2.36 -13.80 15.65
C GLU A 117 -3.37 -14.64 14.86
N SER A 118 -3.20 -14.67 13.55
CA SER A 118 -3.99 -15.47 12.63
C SER A 118 -3.24 -15.70 11.33
N GLU A 119 -3.36 -16.88 10.74
CA GLU A 119 -2.70 -17.24 9.47
C GLU A 119 -1.18 -17.01 9.43
N GLY A 120 -0.51 -17.09 10.57
CA GLY A 120 0.92 -16.88 10.70
C GLY A 120 1.35 -15.40 10.77
N PHE A 121 0.39 -14.48 10.85
CA PHE A 121 0.64 -13.05 11.00
C PHE A 121 0.19 -12.55 12.36
N ASN A 122 0.89 -11.56 12.86
CA ASN A 122 0.44 -10.75 13.99
C ASN A 122 -0.24 -9.49 13.43
N TRP A 123 -1.53 -9.30 13.73
CA TRP A 123 -2.36 -8.32 13.05
C TRP A 123 -2.55 -7.04 13.85
N VAL A 124 -2.43 -5.91 13.16
CA VAL A 124 -2.93 -4.60 13.60
C VAL A 124 -4.18 -4.29 12.82
N GLU A 125 -5.23 -3.87 13.51
CA GLU A 125 -6.43 -3.30 12.91
C GLU A 125 -6.39 -1.77 13.03
N ALA A 126 -6.67 -1.10 11.93
CA ALA A 126 -6.70 0.35 11.81
C ALA A 126 -8.09 0.78 11.34
N ILE A 127 -8.84 1.47 12.19
CA ILE A 127 -10.19 1.98 11.90
C ILE A 127 -10.09 3.46 11.57
N ALA A 128 -10.68 3.88 10.46
CA ALA A 128 -10.68 5.27 10.03
C ALA A 128 -11.30 6.20 11.08
N LYS A 129 -10.67 7.34 11.32
CA LYS A 129 -11.19 8.40 12.21
C LYS A 129 -12.28 9.23 11.55
N ALA A 130 -12.29 9.30 10.21
CA ALA A 130 -13.22 10.08 9.42
C ALA A 130 -13.65 9.29 8.16
N ASP A 131 -14.84 9.61 7.66
CA ASP A 131 -15.45 8.89 6.53
C ASP A 131 -14.80 9.21 5.17
N ASP A 132 -13.96 10.23 5.09
CA ASP A 132 -13.29 10.69 3.87
C ASP A 132 -11.94 10.02 3.59
N SER A 133 -11.56 9.05 4.41
CA SER A 133 -10.24 8.37 4.30
C SER A 133 -10.12 7.41 3.10
N GLY A 134 -11.24 7.12 2.41
CA GLY A 134 -11.29 6.13 1.31
C GLY A 134 -11.39 4.68 1.79
N PHE A 135 -10.97 4.40 3.01
CA PHE A 135 -11.06 3.09 3.65
C PHE A 135 -11.72 3.22 5.03
N GLU A 136 -12.67 2.36 5.31
CA GLU A 136 -13.27 2.28 6.66
C GLU A 136 -12.35 1.54 7.64
N LYS A 137 -11.64 0.53 7.14
CA LYS A 137 -10.76 -0.33 7.93
C LYS A 137 -9.59 -0.85 7.11
N ILE A 138 -8.44 -0.94 7.75
CA ILE A 138 -7.23 -1.58 7.21
C ILE A 138 -6.71 -2.56 8.25
N ARG A 139 -6.24 -3.73 7.81
CA ARG A 139 -5.52 -4.68 8.64
C ARG A 139 -4.12 -4.86 8.10
N LEU A 140 -3.16 -4.88 8.97
CA LEU A 140 -1.73 -4.99 8.67
C LEU A 140 -1.19 -6.24 9.36
N GLY A 141 -0.68 -7.17 8.57
CA GLY A 141 -0.14 -8.45 9.06
C GLY A 141 1.38 -8.42 9.08
N LEU A 142 1.95 -8.62 10.27
CA LEU A 142 3.39 -8.59 10.50
C LEU A 142 3.92 -9.98 10.84
N VAL A 143 5.15 -10.23 10.39
CA VAL A 143 5.97 -11.36 10.82
C VAL A 143 7.26 -10.78 11.38
N GLY A 144 7.42 -10.80 12.70
CA GLY A 144 8.45 -10.01 13.35
C GLY A 144 8.25 -8.51 13.06
N SER A 145 9.27 -7.82 12.59
CA SER A 145 9.20 -6.41 12.17
C SER A 145 8.95 -6.22 10.67
N ASP A 146 8.58 -7.27 9.94
CA ASP A 146 8.30 -7.20 8.51
C ASP A 146 6.80 -7.16 8.24
N LEU A 147 6.37 -6.17 7.47
CA LEU A 147 5.00 -6.11 6.95
C LEU A 147 4.87 -7.11 5.79
N ARG A 148 4.00 -8.10 5.95
CA ARG A 148 3.84 -9.19 4.98
C ARG A 148 2.46 -9.28 4.38
N ALA A 149 1.47 -8.64 4.99
CA ALA A 149 0.09 -8.67 4.54
C ALA A 149 -0.64 -7.36 4.80
N MET A 150 -1.56 -7.02 3.92
CA MET A 150 -2.53 -5.95 4.11
C MET A 150 -3.91 -6.42 3.69
N GLU A 151 -4.92 -5.98 4.41
CA GLU A 151 -6.32 -6.12 4.03
C GLU A 151 -6.96 -4.74 4.10
N LEU A 152 -7.56 -4.30 3.00
CA LEU A 152 -8.16 -2.98 2.89
C LEU A 152 -9.65 -3.13 2.63
N TYR A 153 -10.46 -2.49 3.46
CA TYR A 153 -11.91 -2.47 3.37
C TYR A 153 -12.33 -1.05 3.00
N ASP A 154 -12.81 -0.87 1.78
CA ASP A 154 -13.24 0.45 1.32
C ASP A 154 -14.67 0.77 1.73
N ASN A 155 -15.08 2.02 1.53
CA ASN A 155 -16.42 2.50 1.90
C ASN A 155 -17.53 1.97 0.98
N PHE A 156 -17.19 1.25 -0.09
CA PHE A 156 -18.13 0.67 -1.05
C PHE A 156 -18.36 -0.83 -0.86
N GLY A 157 -17.73 -1.42 0.16
CA GLY A 157 -17.85 -2.85 0.47
C GLY A 157 -16.92 -3.75 -0.33
N GLN A 158 -15.89 -3.18 -0.96
CA GLN A 158 -14.83 -3.94 -1.61
C GLN A 158 -13.72 -4.25 -0.61
N THR A 159 -13.20 -5.46 -0.66
CA THR A 159 -12.06 -5.88 0.13
C THR A 159 -10.89 -6.18 -0.78
N THR A 160 -9.74 -5.61 -0.47
CA THR A 160 -8.48 -5.88 -1.15
C THR A 160 -7.53 -6.61 -0.21
N LEU A 161 -7.12 -7.81 -0.59
CA LEU A 161 -6.16 -8.63 0.13
C LEU A 161 -4.82 -8.58 -0.57
N ILE A 162 -3.75 -8.23 0.15
CA ILE A 162 -2.39 -8.12 -0.38
C ILE A 162 -1.45 -8.98 0.45
N ARG A 163 -0.58 -9.74 -0.24
CA ARG A 163 0.51 -10.49 0.35
C ARG A 163 1.82 -10.06 -0.29
N PHE A 164 2.80 -9.73 0.55
CA PHE A 164 4.13 -9.33 0.11
C PHE A 164 5.10 -10.50 0.21
N SER A 165 5.98 -10.60 -0.78
CA SER A 165 7.07 -11.56 -0.82
C SER A 165 8.34 -10.87 -1.33
N ARG A 166 9.49 -11.53 -1.14
CA ARG A 166 10.81 -10.99 -1.52
C ARG A 166 11.04 -9.56 -1.05
N LEU A 167 10.67 -9.30 0.19
CA LEU A 167 10.72 -7.98 0.79
C LEU A 167 12.16 -7.62 1.14
N GLU A 168 12.63 -6.51 0.58
CA GLU A 168 13.93 -5.91 0.86
C GLU A 168 13.73 -4.53 1.49
N ARG A 169 14.23 -4.35 2.71
CA ARG A 169 14.21 -3.06 3.39
C ARG A 169 15.53 -2.34 3.23
N ASN A 170 15.47 -1.03 3.09
CA ASN A 170 16.61 -0.13 3.05
C ASN A 170 17.62 -0.41 1.91
N ALA A 171 17.14 -1.04 0.82
CA ALA A 171 17.91 -1.16 -0.41
C ALA A 171 18.10 0.21 -1.07
N THR A 172 19.21 0.40 -1.75
CA THR A 172 19.42 1.59 -2.56
C THR A 172 18.56 1.49 -3.81
N LEU A 173 17.64 2.44 -3.99
CA LEU A 173 16.77 2.51 -5.15
C LEU A 173 17.19 3.67 -6.06
N PRO A 174 17.29 3.46 -7.39
CA PRO A 174 17.57 4.54 -8.31
C PRO A 174 16.50 5.63 -8.25
N ALA A 175 16.89 6.90 -8.36
CA ALA A 175 15.95 8.02 -8.35
C ALA A 175 14.91 7.93 -9.48
N ALA A 176 15.28 7.35 -10.62
CA ALA A 176 14.41 7.10 -11.76
C ALA A 176 13.22 6.17 -11.44
N THR A 177 13.33 5.34 -10.41
CA THR A 177 12.24 4.46 -9.95
C THR A 177 10.96 5.24 -9.66
N PHE A 178 11.09 6.45 -9.13
CA PHE A 178 9.98 7.30 -8.68
C PHE A 178 9.68 8.46 -9.63
N LYS A 179 10.16 8.38 -10.87
CA LYS A 179 9.86 9.34 -11.93
C LYS A 179 8.96 8.71 -12.96
N PHE A 180 7.99 9.49 -13.43
CA PHE A 180 7.09 9.07 -14.49
C PHE A 180 6.95 10.18 -15.53
N THR A 181 7.07 9.80 -16.79
CA THR A 181 6.78 10.67 -17.93
C THR A 181 5.70 9.99 -18.77
N PRO A 182 4.55 10.64 -19.00
CA PRO A 182 3.51 10.07 -19.84
C PRO A 182 4.06 9.70 -21.23
N PRO A 183 3.80 8.46 -21.71
CA PRO A 183 4.18 8.08 -23.06
C PRO A 183 3.51 8.95 -24.13
N ALA A 184 4.11 9.01 -25.31
CA ALA A 184 3.51 9.70 -26.44
C ALA A 184 2.17 9.06 -26.85
N GLY A 185 1.16 9.88 -27.17
CA GLY A 185 -0.15 9.41 -27.61
C GLY A 185 -1.08 8.93 -26.50
N VAL A 186 -0.78 9.27 -25.25
CA VAL A 186 -1.60 8.95 -24.07
C VAL A 186 -2.37 10.18 -23.64
N ASP A 187 -3.64 10.01 -23.28
CA ASP A 187 -4.44 11.08 -22.71
C ASP A 187 -4.05 11.31 -21.25
N VAL A 188 -3.75 12.56 -20.90
CA VAL A 188 -3.44 12.95 -19.52
C VAL A 188 -4.61 13.74 -18.96
N VAL A 189 -5.21 13.21 -17.87
CA VAL A 189 -6.38 13.78 -17.20
C VAL A 189 -6.01 14.13 -15.76
N GLY A 190 -6.48 15.27 -15.30
CA GLY A 190 -6.28 15.73 -13.92
C GLY A 190 -5.53 17.05 -13.84
N GLU A 191 -5.21 17.46 -12.58
CA GLU A 191 -4.56 18.74 -12.28
C GLU A 191 -3.04 18.63 -12.16
#